data_4613ef0c789fc12e4ec441e9e07d1fd0
#
_entry.id   4613ef0c789fc12e4ec441e9e07d1fd0
#
_cell.length_a   1.000
_cell.length_b   1.000
_cell.length_c   1.000
_cell.angle_alpha   90.00
_cell.angle_beta   90.00
_cell.angle_gamma   90.00
#
_symmetry.space_group_name_H-M   'P 1'
#
loop_
_entity.id
_entity.type
_entity.pdbx_description
1 polymer ?
#
loop_
_entity_poly.entity_id
_entity_poly.type
_entity_poly.pdbx_seq_one_letter_code
_entity_poly.pdbx_strand_id
1 'polypeptide(L)'
;YLHEIALLGMRTADLHTSLMRSHEPSFNAQPFSLADRRRLTVRLVASARDAFDRLDARQSALSSDAAADAATLLRRRGAVLDLLQRLDRLSIDVHAIRCHNNYHLGQILRTEHDFVIVDFARPPGMEAPVVLRTGFFRKMLRRLAPPVRPAPDGKGLALVDVATMLRSLSAATATAHHAFLVRRPGEAARIAKWVACWEVWTSAAFLTAYLDRAADPPYLPADERQLRQLLAAFVLDTTLDELRHYVDRRPDRAYIPLSAALSLTRQLD
;
A
#
# COMPACT_ATOMS: atom_id res chain seq x y z
N TYR A 1 -15.86 10.31 -10.89
CA TYR A 1 -14.66 9.54 -10.50
C TYR A 1 -14.26 9.80 -9.03
N LEU A 2 -13.99 11.07 -8.58
CA LEU A 2 -13.62 11.33 -7.18
C LEU A 2 -14.70 10.86 -6.19
N HIS A 3 -15.97 11.01 -6.54
CA HIS A 3 -17.08 10.47 -5.76
C HIS A 3 -16.98 8.92 -5.61
N GLU A 4 -16.63 8.21 -6.68
CA GLU A 4 -16.44 6.75 -6.63
C GLU A 4 -15.24 6.37 -5.74
N ILE A 5 -14.17 7.16 -5.78
CA ILE A 5 -13.01 6.95 -4.90
C ILE A 5 -13.37 7.21 -3.44
N ALA A 6 -14.16 8.25 -3.16
CA ALA A 6 -14.70 8.50 -1.82
C ALA A 6 -15.61 7.35 -1.36
N LEU A 7 -16.50 6.86 -2.23
CA LEU A 7 -17.34 5.68 -1.94
C LEU A 7 -16.47 4.45 -1.59
N LEU A 8 -15.38 4.21 -2.34
CA LEU A 8 -14.44 3.13 -2.02
C LEU A 8 -13.82 3.31 -0.62
N GLY A 9 -13.45 4.54 -0.24
CA GLY A 9 -12.98 4.86 1.10
C GLY A 9 -14.02 4.51 2.18
N MET A 10 -15.28 4.91 1.99
CA MET A 10 -16.39 4.55 2.90
C MET A 10 -16.56 3.03 2.99
N ARG A 11 -16.53 2.30 1.90
CA ARG A 11 -16.67 0.83 1.89
C ARG A 11 -15.50 0.13 2.58
N THR A 12 -14.30 0.71 2.52
CA THR A 12 -13.13 0.22 3.27
C THR A 12 -13.36 0.38 4.79
N ALA A 13 -13.90 1.51 5.24
CA ALA A 13 -14.25 1.72 6.64
C ALA A 13 -15.37 0.79 7.11
N ASP A 14 -16.41 0.61 6.30
CA ASP A 14 -17.50 -0.33 6.57
C ASP A 14 -16.97 -1.77 6.71
N LEU A 15 -16.02 -2.17 5.85
CA LEU A 15 -15.36 -3.47 5.93
C LEU A 15 -14.62 -3.64 7.27
N HIS A 16 -13.74 -2.72 7.63
CA HIS A 16 -12.96 -2.82 8.88
C HIS A 16 -13.87 -2.84 10.11
N THR A 17 -14.90 -1.99 10.13
CA THR A 17 -15.89 -1.96 11.21
C THR A 17 -16.67 -3.26 11.31
N SER A 18 -17.08 -3.85 10.18
CA SER A 18 -17.81 -5.13 10.15
C SER A 18 -16.92 -6.29 10.61
N LEU A 19 -15.66 -6.31 10.18
CA LEU A 19 -14.68 -7.33 10.61
C LEU A 19 -14.39 -7.25 12.11
N MET A 20 -14.32 -6.02 12.66
CA MET A 20 -14.11 -5.82 14.11
C MET A 20 -15.32 -6.24 14.94
N ARG A 21 -16.54 -6.01 14.42
CA ARG A 21 -17.80 -6.31 15.15
C ARG A 21 -18.28 -7.74 14.98
N SER A 22 -17.58 -8.57 14.23
CA SER A 22 -17.96 -9.96 14.05
C SER A 22 -17.97 -10.72 15.37
N HIS A 23 -18.99 -11.54 15.61
CA HIS A 23 -19.13 -12.40 16.80
C HIS A 23 -18.24 -13.67 16.74
N GLU A 24 -17.62 -13.94 15.62
CA GLU A 24 -16.69 -15.06 15.48
C GLU A 24 -15.41 -14.82 16.30
N PRO A 25 -15.01 -15.73 17.19
CA PRO A 25 -13.84 -15.55 18.06
C PRO A 25 -12.54 -15.26 17.31
N SER A 26 -12.39 -15.80 16.09
CA SER A 26 -11.24 -15.56 15.22
C SER A 26 -11.16 -14.10 14.72
N PHE A 27 -12.24 -13.32 14.83
CA PHE A 27 -12.32 -11.92 14.39
C PHE A 27 -12.16 -10.93 15.56
N ASN A 28 -12.22 -11.40 16.83
CA ASN A 28 -12.13 -10.50 17.98
C ASN A 28 -10.93 -9.57 17.88
N ALA A 29 -11.19 -8.27 18.01
CA ALA A 29 -10.15 -7.26 18.05
C ALA A 29 -9.23 -7.51 19.27
N GLN A 30 -7.94 -7.26 19.12
CA GLN A 30 -6.95 -7.48 20.17
C GLN A 30 -6.13 -6.21 20.39
N PRO A 31 -5.84 -5.83 21.65
CA PRO A 31 -4.94 -4.71 21.90
C PRO A 31 -3.58 -4.93 21.18
N PHE A 32 -3.12 -3.89 20.48
CA PHE A 32 -1.82 -3.93 19.81
C PHE A 32 -0.70 -3.67 20.82
N SER A 33 -0.11 -4.75 21.31
CA SER A 33 0.85 -4.72 22.40
C SER A 33 2.20 -4.12 22.01
N LEU A 34 3.02 -3.79 23.01
CA LEU A 34 4.43 -3.40 22.82
C LEU A 34 5.22 -4.47 22.06
N ALA A 35 4.95 -5.75 22.32
CA ALA A 35 5.59 -6.85 21.61
C ALA A 35 5.21 -6.89 20.13
N ASP A 36 3.95 -6.60 19.80
CA ASP A 36 3.46 -6.50 18.42
C ASP A 36 4.13 -5.35 17.68
N ARG A 37 4.25 -4.18 18.33
CA ARG A 37 4.94 -3.01 17.78
C ARG A 37 6.39 -3.32 17.47
N ARG A 38 7.12 -3.95 18.39
CA ARG A 38 8.52 -4.36 18.16
C ARG A 38 8.63 -5.34 17.00
N ARG A 39 7.75 -6.36 16.94
CA ARG A 39 7.71 -7.31 15.81
C ARG A 39 7.44 -6.59 14.49
N LEU A 40 6.49 -5.65 14.48
CA LEU A 40 6.20 -4.84 13.31
C LEU A 40 7.43 -4.05 12.86
N THR A 41 8.08 -3.31 13.76
CA THR A 41 9.28 -2.52 13.46
C THR A 41 10.41 -3.39 12.90
N VAL A 42 10.70 -4.52 13.54
CA VAL A 42 11.74 -5.46 13.06
C VAL A 42 11.41 -5.97 11.65
N ARG A 43 10.15 -6.33 11.39
CA ARG A 43 9.69 -6.78 10.08
C ARG A 43 9.86 -5.69 9.01
N LEU A 44 9.41 -4.45 9.29
CA LEU A 44 9.50 -3.33 8.35
C LEU A 44 10.95 -3.01 8.00
N VAL A 45 11.83 -2.95 8.99
CA VAL A 45 13.26 -2.71 8.80
C VAL A 45 13.92 -3.83 7.99
N ALA A 46 13.60 -5.09 8.28
CA ALA A 46 14.12 -6.23 7.53
C ALA A 46 13.66 -6.24 6.07
N SER A 47 12.35 -5.95 5.84
CA SER A 47 11.77 -5.83 4.49
C SER A 47 12.44 -4.71 3.70
N ALA A 48 12.64 -3.54 4.32
CA ALA A 48 13.31 -2.41 3.68
C ALA A 48 14.77 -2.73 3.33
N ARG A 49 15.51 -3.38 4.23
CA ARG A 49 16.89 -3.82 3.96
C ARG A 49 16.96 -4.76 2.76
N ASP A 50 16.13 -5.79 2.71
CA ASP A 50 16.06 -6.72 1.59
C ASP A 50 15.72 -6.01 0.27
N ALA A 51 14.80 -5.05 0.28
CA ALA A 51 14.47 -4.25 -0.89
C ALA A 51 15.65 -3.43 -1.40
N PHE A 52 16.37 -2.76 -0.51
CA PHE A 52 17.57 -2.00 -0.86
C PHE A 52 18.72 -2.89 -1.36
N ASP A 53 18.95 -4.04 -0.72
CA ASP A 53 20.00 -4.98 -1.12
C ASP A 53 19.74 -5.53 -2.53
N ARG A 54 18.47 -5.85 -2.86
CA ARG A 54 18.07 -6.28 -4.20
C ARG A 54 18.17 -5.16 -5.22
N LEU A 55 17.76 -3.94 -4.86
CA LEU A 55 17.89 -2.78 -5.73
C LEU A 55 19.35 -2.54 -6.10
N ASP A 56 20.25 -2.58 -5.12
CA ASP A 56 21.68 -2.41 -5.33
C ASP A 56 22.25 -3.49 -6.25
N ALA A 57 21.94 -4.76 -5.97
CA ALA A 57 22.40 -5.90 -6.76
C ALA A 57 21.89 -5.94 -8.21
N ARG A 58 20.80 -5.21 -8.51
CA ARG A 58 20.11 -5.28 -9.80
C ARG A 58 20.12 -3.97 -10.59
N GLN A 59 20.88 -2.95 -10.15
CA GLN A 59 20.95 -1.64 -10.85
C GLN A 59 21.28 -1.76 -12.33
N SER A 60 22.17 -2.69 -12.70
CA SER A 60 22.58 -2.91 -14.09
C SER A 60 21.49 -3.46 -15.01
N ALA A 61 20.41 -4.00 -14.46
CA ALA A 61 19.26 -4.50 -15.21
C ALA A 61 18.19 -3.42 -15.46
N LEU A 62 18.35 -2.22 -14.88
CA LEU A 62 17.42 -1.11 -15.02
C LEU A 62 17.77 -0.26 -16.26
N SER A 63 16.76 0.50 -16.75
CA SER A 63 17.04 1.57 -17.74
C SER A 63 17.91 2.66 -17.12
N SER A 64 18.59 3.48 -17.95
CA SER A 64 19.45 4.59 -17.50
C SER A 64 18.78 5.50 -16.48
N ASP A 65 17.54 5.90 -16.76
CA ASP A 65 16.76 6.79 -15.89
C ASP A 65 16.39 6.11 -14.57
N ALA A 66 15.92 4.86 -14.64
CA ALA A 66 15.60 4.07 -13.44
C ALA A 66 16.86 3.76 -12.60
N ALA A 67 18.03 3.58 -13.21
CA ALA A 67 19.28 3.40 -12.49
C ALA A 67 19.72 4.69 -11.77
N ALA A 68 19.53 5.87 -12.35
CA ALA A 68 19.79 7.16 -11.70
C ALA A 68 18.87 7.38 -10.49
N ASP A 69 17.58 7.05 -10.65
CA ASP A 69 16.59 7.07 -9.56
C ASP A 69 16.96 6.07 -8.46
N ALA A 70 17.37 4.85 -8.83
CA ALA A 70 17.82 3.82 -7.90
C ALA A 70 19.03 4.29 -7.07
N ALA A 71 20.04 4.88 -7.71
CA ALA A 71 21.21 5.43 -7.04
C ALA A 71 20.83 6.54 -6.05
N THR A 72 19.84 7.37 -6.40
CA THR A 72 19.32 8.42 -5.52
C THR A 72 18.60 7.83 -4.31
N LEU A 73 17.75 6.82 -4.52
CA LEU A 73 17.05 6.15 -3.44
C LEU A 73 18.01 5.39 -2.50
N LEU A 74 19.04 4.74 -3.05
CA LEU A 74 20.07 4.04 -2.28
C LEU A 74 20.84 4.98 -1.34
N ARG A 75 21.10 6.22 -1.73
CA ARG A 75 21.71 7.23 -0.84
C ARG A 75 20.83 7.54 0.37
N ARG A 76 19.52 7.42 0.25
CA ARG A 76 18.53 7.66 1.33
C ARG A 76 18.28 6.43 2.22
N ARG A 77 18.94 5.30 1.95
CA ARG A 77 18.76 4.04 2.69
C ARG A 77 18.83 4.24 4.20
N GLY A 78 19.83 4.93 4.71
CA GLY A 78 20.01 5.20 6.14
C GLY A 78 18.80 5.92 6.73
N ALA A 79 18.41 7.04 6.13
CA ALA A 79 17.26 7.85 6.58
C ALA A 79 15.94 7.06 6.58
N VAL A 80 15.72 6.21 5.58
CA VAL A 80 14.55 5.33 5.50
C VAL A 80 14.55 4.32 6.65
N LEU A 81 15.67 3.66 6.90
CA LEU A 81 15.76 2.68 7.98
C LEU A 81 15.56 3.33 9.36
N ASP A 82 16.14 4.53 9.57
CA ASP A 82 15.96 5.31 10.80
C ASP A 82 14.49 5.73 10.99
N LEU A 83 13.81 6.14 9.92
CA LEU A 83 12.39 6.46 9.98
C LEU A 83 11.57 5.25 10.46
N LEU A 84 11.80 4.08 9.90
CA LEU A 84 11.09 2.85 10.28
C LEU A 84 11.44 2.42 11.72
N GLN A 85 12.68 2.56 12.15
CA GLN A 85 13.09 2.24 13.53
C GLN A 85 12.41 3.13 14.58
N ARG A 86 12.11 4.40 14.24
CA ARG A 86 11.41 5.32 15.14
C ARG A 86 10.01 4.85 15.53
N LEU A 87 9.39 3.96 14.75
CA LEU A 87 8.08 3.37 15.08
C LEU A 87 8.11 2.62 16.42
N ASP A 88 9.25 2.05 16.80
CA ASP A 88 9.40 1.36 18.10
C ASP A 88 9.23 2.30 19.31
N ARG A 89 9.37 3.60 19.10
CA ARG A 89 9.23 4.63 20.15
C ARG A 89 7.82 5.24 20.23
N LEU A 90 6.93 4.91 19.27
CA LEU A 90 5.57 5.46 19.29
C LEU A 90 4.73 4.78 20.38
N SER A 91 4.01 5.56 21.15
CA SER A 91 2.98 5.02 22.05
C SER A 91 1.69 4.83 21.25
N ILE A 92 1.48 3.64 20.71
CA ILE A 92 0.32 3.34 19.87
C ILE A 92 -0.71 2.59 20.71
N ASP A 93 -1.84 3.23 20.95
CA ASP A 93 -2.99 2.61 21.63
C ASP A 93 -4.08 2.35 20.59
N VAL A 94 -4.05 1.16 20.02
CA VAL A 94 -5.00 0.70 19.00
C VAL A 94 -5.24 -0.81 19.13
N HIS A 95 -6.27 -1.28 18.46
CA HIS A 95 -6.55 -2.71 18.35
C HIS A 95 -6.14 -3.24 16.98
N ALA A 96 -5.47 -4.38 16.97
CA ALA A 96 -5.33 -5.19 15.77
C ALA A 96 -6.66 -5.87 15.47
N ILE A 97 -7.10 -5.76 14.24
CA ILE A 97 -8.34 -6.36 13.74
C ILE A 97 -8.03 -7.31 12.59
N ARG A 98 -8.98 -8.14 12.23
CA ARG A 98 -8.85 -8.88 10.98
C ARG A 98 -8.88 -7.91 9.80
N CYS A 99 -7.87 -8.00 8.93
CA CYS A 99 -7.70 -7.16 7.75
C CYS A 99 -7.89 -7.97 6.46
N HIS A 100 -8.05 -7.28 5.35
CA HIS A 100 -8.07 -7.90 4.04
C HIS A 100 -6.69 -8.51 3.69
N ASN A 101 -5.60 -7.83 4.06
CA ASN A 101 -4.21 -8.23 3.88
C ASN A 101 -3.75 -8.49 2.42
N ASN A 102 -4.57 -8.10 1.44
CA ASN A 102 -4.25 -8.12 0.01
C ASN A 102 -5.10 -7.08 -0.72
N TYR A 103 -5.26 -5.89 -0.10
CA TYR A 103 -6.24 -4.89 -0.49
C TYR A 103 -5.70 -3.95 -1.55
N HIS A 104 -6.10 -4.14 -2.79
CA HIS A 104 -5.72 -3.31 -3.94
C HIS A 104 -6.85 -3.27 -4.98
N LEU A 105 -6.76 -2.37 -5.96
CA LEU A 105 -7.79 -2.19 -6.99
C LEU A 105 -8.18 -3.47 -7.72
N GLY A 106 -7.29 -4.44 -7.83
CA GLY A 106 -7.59 -5.75 -8.44
C GLY A 106 -8.53 -6.64 -7.61
N GLN A 107 -8.81 -6.26 -6.37
CA GLN A 107 -9.74 -6.97 -5.47
C GLN A 107 -11.08 -6.24 -5.34
N ILE A 108 -11.28 -5.21 -6.15
CA ILE A 108 -12.49 -4.41 -6.15
C ILE A 108 -13.29 -4.72 -7.42
N LEU A 109 -14.50 -5.17 -7.25
CA LEU A 109 -15.48 -5.33 -8.34
C LEU A 109 -16.43 -4.14 -8.29
N ARG A 110 -16.52 -3.40 -9.39
CA ARG A 110 -17.49 -2.34 -9.53
C ARG A 110 -18.85 -2.94 -9.94
N THR A 111 -19.90 -2.55 -9.23
CA THR A 111 -21.27 -2.76 -9.60
C THR A 111 -21.85 -1.47 -10.22
N GLU A 112 -23.14 -1.44 -10.52
CA GLU A 112 -23.78 -0.27 -11.09
C GLU A 112 -23.70 0.97 -10.18
N HIS A 113 -23.85 0.76 -8.86
CA HIS A 113 -23.91 1.86 -7.89
C HIS A 113 -22.95 1.70 -6.70
N ASP A 114 -22.17 0.61 -6.63
CA ASP A 114 -21.34 0.30 -5.46
C ASP A 114 -20.09 -0.51 -5.84
N PHE A 115 -19.34 -0.94 -4.81
CA PHE A 115 -18.18 -1.80 -4.91
C PHE A 115 -18.35 -3.07 -4.08
N VAL A 116 -17.86 -4.19 -4.60
CA VAL A 116 -17.74 -5.46 -3.87
C VAL A 116 -16.24 -5.74 -3.67
N ILE A 117 -15.86 -5.91 -2.41
CA ILE A 117 -14.49 -6.25 -2.02
C ILE A 117 -14.38 -7.78 -1.97
N VAL A 118 -13.39 -8.34 -2.66
CA VAL A 118 -13.23 -9.78 -2.84
C VAL A 118 -11.80 -10.23 -2.58
N ASP A 119 -11.61 -11.54 -2.40
CA ASP A 119 -10.28 -12.18 -2.42
C ASP A 119 -9.39 -11.81 -1.24
N PHE A 120 -9.95 -11.86 -0.04
CA PHE A 120 -9.19 -11.70 1.20
C PHE A 120 -7.97 -12.63 1.23
N ALA A 121 -6.85 -12.14 1.75
CA ALA A 121 -5.69 -12.99 1.98
C ALA A 121 -6.06 -14.07 3.01
N ARG A 122 -5.71 -15.31 2.70
CA ARG A 122 -6.02 -16.45 3.55
C ARG A 122 -4.85 -16.79 4.45
N PRO A 123 -5.13 -17.28 5.66
CA PRO A 123 -4.10 -17.91 6.47
C PRO A 123 -3.42 -19.06 5.71
N PRO A 124 -2.12 -19.31 5.98
CA PRO A 124 -1.43 -20.45 5.39
C PRO A 124 -2.19 -21.76 5.66
N GLY A 125 -2.36 -22.59 4.64
CA GLY A 125 -3.03 -23.91 4.74
C GLY A 125 -4.51 -23.93 4.35
N MET A 126 -5.13 -22.80 4.00
CA MET A 126 -6.53 -22.75 3.57
C MET A 126 -6.64 -22.73 2.04
N GLU A 127 -7.22 -23.77 1.43
CA GLU A 127 -7.44 -23.85 -0.02
C GLU A 127 -8.53 -22.90 -0.52
N ALA A 128 -8.39 -22.42 -1.79
CA ALA A 128 -9.33 -21.51 -2.41
C ALA A 128 -10.60 -22.23 -2.90
N PRO A 129 -11.81 -21.74 -2.59
CA PRO A 129 -12.99 -22.21 -3.34
C PRO A 129 -12.85 -21.87 -4.83
N VAL A 130 -13.25 -22.82 -5.68
CA VAL A 130 -13.05 -22.81 -7.16
C VAL A 130 -13.82 -21.70 -7.89
N VAL A 131 -14.70 -20.99 -7.23
CA VAL A 131 -15.80 -20.23 -7.84
C VAL A 131 -15.44 -18.90 -8.53
N LEU A 132 -14.22 -18.37 -8.40
CA LEU A 132 -13.88 -17.04 -8.94
C LEU A 132 -12.70 -17.03 -9.91
N ARG A 133 -12.71 -17.91 -10.93
CA ARG A 133 -11.58 -18.02 -11.91
C ARG A 133 -11.71 -17.19 -13.18
N THR A 134 -12.70 -16.35 -13.36
CA THR A 134 -12.99 -15.66 -14.63
C THR A 134 -12.86 -14.14 -14.55
N GLY A 135 -11.89 -13.59 -15.30
CA GLY A 135 -11.75 -12.16 -15.55
C GLY A 135 -10.36 -11.79 -16.07
N PHE A 136 -10.25 -11.38 -17.34
CA PHE A 136 -9.02 -10.92 -17.98
C PHE A 136 -8.37 -9.73 -17.24
N PHE A 137 -9.16 -8.79 -16.76
CA PHE A 137 -8.72 -7.63 -15.95
C PHE A 137 -8.10 -8.04 -14.61
N ARG A 138 -8.66 -9.04 -13.94
CA ARG A 138 -8.18 -9.58 -12.68
C ARG A 138 -6.80 -10.22 -12.82
N LYS A 139 -6.53 -10.88 -13.95
CA LYS A 139 -5.24 -11.52 -14.25
C LYS A 139 -4.13 -10.49 -14.50
N MET A 140 -4.48 -9.33 -15.04
CA MET A 140 -3.55 -8.22 -15.30
C MET A 140 -3.20 -7.48 -13.99
N LEU A 141 -4.19 -7.15 -13.15
CA LEU A 141 -3.98 -6.41 -11.89
C LEU A 141 -3.32 -7.28 -10.79
N ARG A 142 -3.62 -8.60 -10.73
CA ARG A 142 -2.91 -9.54 -9.84
C ARG A 142 -1.39 -9.61 -10.10
N ARG A 143 -0.95 -9.26 -11.29
CA ARG A 143 0.49 -9.21 -11.64
C ARG A 143 1.17 -7.92 -11.18
N LEU A 144 0.42 -6.95 -10.70
CA LEU A 144 0.91 -5.62 -10.33
C LEU A 144 1.10 -5.44 -8.80
N ALA A 145 0.50 -6.28 -7.98
CA ALA A 145 0.62 -6.17 -6.53
C ALA A 145 1.41 -7.36 -5.97
N PRO A 146 2.47 -7.11 -5.19
CA PRO A 146 3.17 -8.16 -4.46
C PRO A 146 2.25 -8.76 -3.39
N PRO A 147 2.39 -10.05 -3.07
CA PRO A 147 1.61 -10.67 -2.00
C PRO A 147 2.06 -10.10 -0.64
N VAL A 148 1.18 -9.38 0.03
CA VAL A 148 1.39 -9.01 1.44
C VAL A 148 1.39 -10.31 2.26
N ARG A 149 2.38 -10.48 3.15
CA ARG A 149 2.40 -11.62 4.09
C ARG A 149 1.53 -11.29 5.29
N PRO A 150 0.30 -11.84 5.37
CA PRO A 150 -0.55 -11.62 6.53
C PRO A 150 0.07 -12.23 7.79
N ALA A 151 -0.30 -11.69 8.96
CA ALA A 151 -0.06 -12.38 10.22
C ALA A 151 -0.75 -13.78 10.18
N PRO A 152 -0.25 -14.77 10.95
CA PRO A 152 -0.79 -16.14 10.92
C PRO A 152 -2.30 -16.23 11.19
N ASP A 153 -2.83 -15.31 12.00
CA ASP A 153 -4.25 -15.18 12.34
C ASP A 153 -5.02 -14.21 11.43
N GLY A 154 -4.33 -13.58 10.45
CA GLY A 154 -4.91 -12.59 9.55
C GLY A 154 -5.20 -11.23 10.20
N LYS A 155 -4.79 -11.00 11.46
CA LYS A 155 -4.98 -9.75 12.18
C LYS A 155 -3.80 -8.79 11.96
N GLY A 156 -4.10 -7.51 11.99
CA GLY A 156 -3.09 -6.45 11.84
C GLY A 156 -3.69 -5.08 12.07
N LEU A 157 -2.91 -4.06 11.78
CA LEU A 157 -3.40 -2.69 11.81
C LEU A 157 -4.17 -2.39 10.51
N ALA A 158 -5.39 -1.88 10.62
CA ALA A 158 -6.25 -1.54 9.48
C ALA A 158 -5.58 -0.61 8.45
N LEU A 159 -4.66 0.23 8.91
CA LEU A 159 -3.88 1.14 8.05
C LEU A 159 -3.00 0.41 7.01
N VAL A 160 -2.72 -0.88 7.17
CA VAL A 160 -2.00 -1.67 6.15
C VAL A 160 -2.86 -1.79 4.88
N ASP A 161 -4.14 -2.10 5.02
CA ASP A 161 -5.06 -2.16 3.87
C ASP A 161 -5.23 -0.77 3.23
N VAL A 162 -5.38 0.27 4.04
CA VAL A 162 -5.45 1.67 3.58
C VAL A 162 -4.21 2.04 2.77
N ALA A 163 -3.02 1.76 3.28
CA ALA A 163 -1.74 2.04 2.62
C ALA A 163 -1.61 1.29 1.28
N THR A 164 -1.99 0.02 1.27
CA THR A 164 -1.94 -0.81 0.06
C THR A 164 -2.91 -0.29 -1.02
N MET A 165 -4.10 0.18 -0.64
CA MET A 165 -5.04 0.79 -1.57
C MET A 165 -4.52 2.13 -2.12
N LEU A 166 -4.00 3.02 -1.25
CA LEU A 166 -3.38 4.28 -1.68
C LEU A 166 -2.24 4.02 -2.67
N ARG A 167 -1.40 3.03 -2.38
CA ARG A 167 -0.30 2.64 -3.28
C ARG A 167 -0.83 2.10 -4.61
N SER A 168 -1.92 1.32 -4.58
CA SER A 168 -2.57 0.80 -5.79
C SER A 168 -3.16 1.90 -6.67
N LEU A 169 -3.77 2.94 -6.08
CA LEU A 169 -4.25 4.13 -6.78
C LEU A 169 -3.10 4.91 -7.44
N SER A 170 -2.01 5.13 -6.70
CA SER A 170 -0.79 5.78 -7.21
C SER A 170 -0.16 4.98 -8.37
N ALA A 171 -0.04 3.65 -8.24
CA ALA A 171 0.50 2.79 -9.28
C ALA A 171 -0.36 2.79 -10.56
N ALA A 172 -1.68 2.83 -10.41
CA ALA A 172 -2.60 2.96 -11.54
C ALA A 172 -2.42 4.29 -12.27
N THR A 173 -2.26 5.39 -11.52
CA THR A 173 -1.97 6.73 -12.07
C THR A 173 -0.64 6.74 -12.82
N ALA A 174 0.44 6.21 -12.23
CA ALA A 174 1.76 6.13 -12.87
C ALA A 174 1.74 5.27 -14.15
N THR A 175 1.00 4.17 -14.13
CA THR A 175 0.84 3.28 -15.29
C THR A 175 0.09 3.98 -16.43
N ALA A 176 -1.00 4.68 -16.13
CA ALA A 176 -1.78 5.44 -17.11
C ALA A 176 -0.96 6.59 -17.70
N HIS A 177 -0.22 7.32 -16.86
CA HIS A 177 0.69 8.38 -17.27
C HIS A 177 1.75 7.87 -18.24
N HIS A 178 2.43 6.77 -17.89
CA HIS A 178 3.44 6.17 -18.76
C HIS A 178 2.84 5.75 -20.11
N ALA A 179 1.70 5.07 -20.10
CA ALA A 179 1.02 4.65 -21.33
C ALA A 179 0.59 5.83 -22.22
N PHE A 180 0.25 6.97 -21.61
CA PHE A 180 -0.02 8.21 -22.34
C PHE A 180 1.24 8.77 -22.99
N LEU A 181 2.35 8.84 -22.23
CA LEU A 181 3.62 9.41 -22.72
C LEU A 181 4.26 8.57 -23.84
N VAL A 182 4.10 7.25 -23.82
CA VAL A 182 4.53 6.37 -24.93
C VAL A 182 3.85 6.79 -26.24
N ARG A 183 2.60 7.23 -26.19
CA ARG A 183 1.83 7.68 -27.37
C ARG A 183 2.05 9.15 -27.70
N ARG A 184 2.41 9.98 -26.73
CA ARG A 184 2.50 11.44 -26.83
C ARG A 184 3.69 11.99 -26.02
N PRO A 185 4.96 11.67 -26.42
CA PRO A 185 6.12 12.03 -25.61
C PRO A 185 6.31 13.54 -25.44
N GLY A 186 5.90 14.34 -26.42
CA GLY A 186 5.98 15.81 -26.32
C GLY A 186 5.08 16.48 -25.29
N GLU A 187 4.15 15.73 -24.68
CA GLU A 187 3.19 16.27 -23.72
C GLU A 187 3.66 16.15 -22.26
N ALA A 188 4.83 15.56 -22.00
CA ALA A 188 5.31 15.22 -20.66
C ALA A 188 5.26 16.41 -19.68
N ALA A 189 5.85 17.55 -20.04
CA ALA A 189 5.89 18.72 -19.16
C ALA A 189 4.50 19.32 -18.89
N ARG A 190 3.61 19.25 -19.88
CA ARG A 190 2.25 19.81 -19.78
C ARG A 190 1.38 19.01 -18.83
N ILE A 191 1.47 17.67 -18.86
CA ILE A 191 0.57 16.84 -18.09
C ILE A 191 1.14 16.45 -16.69
N ALA A 192 2.44 16.61 -16.44
CA ALA A 192 3.07 16.22 -15.17
C ALA A 192 2.38 16.85 -13.95
N LYS A 193 2.05 18.15 -14.01
CA LYS A 193 1.33 18.84 -12.93
C LYS A 193 -0.07 18.28 -12.70
N TRP A 194 -0.79 17.95 -13.78
CA TRP A 194 -2.13 17.36 -13.70
C TRP A 194 -2.10 15.96 -13.10
N VAL A 195 -1.11 15.15 -13.46
CA VAL A 195 -0.92 13.81 -12.89
C VAL A 195 -0.65 13.89 -11.39
N ALA A 196 0.23 14.81 -10.97
CA ALA A 196 0.51 15.05 -9.55
C ALA A 196 -0.74 15.52 -8.78
N CYS A 197 -1.48 16.47 -9.32
CA CYS A 197 -2.75 16.91 -8.73
C CYS A 197 -3.76 15.75 -8.64
N TRP A 198 -3.89 14.98 -9.71
CA TRP A 198 -4.79 13.81 -9.73
C TRP A 198 -4.47 12.80 -8.65
N GLU A 199 -3.20 12.47 -8.46
CA GLU A 199 -2.74 11.54 -7.42
C GLU A 199 -3.09 12.06 -6.01
N VAL A 200 -2.83 13.34 -5.75
CA VAL A 200 -3.16 13.98 -4.47
C VAL A 200 -4.67 13.97 -4.22
N TRP A 201 -5.47 14.39 -5.20
CA TRP A 201 -6.92 14.46 -5.04
C TRP A 201 -7.56 13.09 -4.88
N THR A 202 -7.07 12.10 -5.62
CA THR A 202 -7.56 10.72 -5.53
C THR A 202 -7.24 10.12 -4.16
N SER A 203 -6.01 10.30 -3.70
CA SER A 203 -5.59 9.82 -2.36
C SER A 203 -6.35 10.53 -1.25
N ALA A 204 -6.53 11.85 -1.36
CA ALA A 204 -7.28 12.64 -0.39
C ALA A 204 -8.76 12.23 -0.35
N ALA A 205 -9.43 12.06 -1.49
CA ALA A 205 -10.83 11.65 -1.55
C ALA A 205 -11.05 10.28 -0.88
N PHE A 206 -10.16 9.32 -1.14
CA PHE A 206 -10.20 8.01 -0.50
C PHE A 206 -10.00 8.11 1.02
N LEU A 207 -8.91 8.78 1.43
CA LEU A 207 -8.50 8.81 2.84
C LEU A 207 -9.48 9.60 3.70
N THR A 208 -9.93 10.78 3.24
CA THR A 208 -10.93 11.59 3.95
C THR A 208 -12.22 10.81 4.16
N ALA A 209 -12.77 10.22 3.08
CA ALA A 209 -14.01 9.44 3.18
C ALA A 209 -13.86 8.19 4.07
N TYR A 210 -12.69 7.57 4.09
CA TYR A 210 -12.37 6.46 4.99
C TYR A 210 -12.38 6.92 6.45
N LEU A 211 -11.67 8.00 6.77
CA LEU A 211 -11.55 8.51 8.14
C LEU A 211 -12.88 9.04 8.67
N ASP A 212 -13.61 9.81 7.87
CA ASP A 212 -14.94 10.34 8.23
C ASP A 212 -15.94 9.21 8.51
N ARG A 213 -15.92 8.16 7.69
CA ARG A 213 -16.81 7.01 7.85
C ARG A 213 -16.43 6.12 9.03
N ALA A 214 -15.14 5.98 9.31
CA ALA A 214 -14.64 5.19 10.44
C ALA A 214 -15.01 5.80 11.81
N ALA A 215 -15.07 7.14 11.92
CA ALA A 215 -15.54 7.88 13.11
C ALA A 215 -14.88 7.41 14.42
N ASP A 216 -13.58 7.68 14.56
CA ASP A 216 -12.77 7.39 15.76
C ASP A 216 -12.86 5.94 16.30
N PRO A 217 -12.58 4.94 15.46
CA PRO A 217 -12.68 3.56 15.88
C PRO A 217 -11.44 3.11 16.68
N PRO A 218 -11.53 2.10 17.54
CA PRO A 218 -10.40 1.65 18.36
C PRO A 218 -9.25 1.00 17.55
N TYR A 219 -9.44 0.77 16.26
CA TYR A 219 -8.39 0.22 15.37
C TYR A 219 -7.57 1.30 14.63
N LEU A 220 -7.88 2.59 14.88
CA LEU A 220 -7.07 3.71 14.36
C LEU A 220 -6.50 4.52 15.53
N PRO A 221 -5.29 5.09 15.40
CA PRO A 221 -4.77 6.02 16.39
C PRO A 221 -5.65 7.27 16.47
N ALA A 222 -6.02 7.67 17.69
CA ALA A 222 -6.73 8.93 17.94
C ALA A 222 -5.83 10.15 17.70
N ASP A 223 -4.52 10.00 17.89
CA ASP A 223 -3.52 11.04 17.59
C ASP A 223 -3.22 11.07 16.10
N GLU A 224 -3.55 12.20 15.45
CA GLU A 224 -3.37 12.40 14.01
C GLU A 224 -1.90 12.29 13.56
N ARG A 225 -0.96 12.68 14.42
CA ARG A 225 0.48 12.55 14.12
C ARG A 225 0.89 11.08 14.07
N GLN A 226 0.43 10.28 15.02
CA GLN A 226 0.69 8.83 15.04
C GLN A 226 0.04 8.15 13.82
N LEU A 227 -1.20 8.51 13.49
CA LEU A 227 -1.90 8.02 12.32
C LEU A 227 -1.10 8.29 11.04
N ARG A 228 -0.65 9.54 10.84
CA ARG A 228 0.16 9.92 9.69
C ARG A 228 1.49 9.17 9.63
N GLN A 229 2.18 9.01 10.78
CA GLN A 229 3.45 8.31 10.84
C GLN A 229 3.31 6.82 10.49
N LEU A 230 2.29 6.15 11.03
CA LEU A 230 2.01 4.76 10.70
C LEU A 230 1.61 4.58 9.24
N LEU A 231 0.72 5.43 8.74
CA LEU A 231 0.29 5.38 7.35
C LEU A 231 1.46 5.58 6.39
N ALA A 232 2.31 6.58 6.65
CA ALA A 232 3.52 6.84 5.85
C ALA A 232 4.48 5.65 5.85
N ALA A 233 4.68 5.02 7.02
CA ALA A 233 5.53 3.84 7.13
C ALA A 233 4.96 2.64 6.35
N PHE A 234 3.65 2.42 6.38
CA PHE A 234 3.02 1.33 5.62
C PHE A 234 2.99 1.60 4.12
N VAL A 235 2.76 2.84 3.69
CA VAL A 235 2.85 3.21 2.26
C VAL A 235 4.28 2.99 1.76
N LEU A 236 5.27 3.37 2.56
CA LEU A 236 6.68 3.14 2.23
C LEU A 236 7.03 1.64 2.18
N ASP A 237 6.62 0.84 3.16
CA ASP A 237 6.82 -0.62 3.19
C ASP A 237 6.20 -1.29 1.94
N THR A 238 4.95 -0.95 1.62
CA THR A 238 4.28 -1.45 0.41
C THR A 238 5.03 -1.05 -0.86
N THR A 239 5.52 0.20 -0.92
CA THR A 239 6.27 0.71 -2.08
C THR A 239 7.61 -0.03 -2.24
N LEU A 240 8.33 -0.28 -1.15
CA LEU A 240 9.59 -1.03 -1.16
C LEU A 240 9.38 -2.52 -1.50
N ASP A 241 8.27 -3.12 -1.05
CA ASP A 241 7.91 -4.49 -1.41
C ASP A 241 7.58 -4.62 -2.91
N GLU A 242 6.85 -3.64 -3.47
CA GLU A 242 6.64 -3.54 -4.92
C GLU A 242 7.98 -3.37 -5.66
N LEU A 243 8.85 -2.50 -5.17
CA LEU A 243 10.16 -2.27 -5.78
C LEU A 243 10.96 -3.56 -5.86
N ARG A 244 11.05 -4.30 -4.76
CA ARG A 244 11.69 -5.61 -4.70
C ARG A 244 11.13 -6.57 -5.75
N HIS A 245 9.79 -6.65 -5.84
CA HIS A 245 9.12 -7.52 -6.80
C HIS A 245 9.43 -7.14 -8.26
N TYR A 246 9.41 -5.84 -8.58
CA TYR A 246 9.65 -5.37 -9.96
C TYR A 246 11.12 -5.50 -10.36
N VAL A 247 12.04 -5.17 -9.48
CA VAL A 247 13.48 -5.30 -9.74
C VAL A 247 13.86 -6.74 -10.08
N ASP A 248 13.25 -7.73 -9.40
CA ASP A 248 13.51 -9.15 -9.66
C ASP A 248 12.80 -9.69 -10.92
N ARG A 249 11.57 -9.26 -11.19
CA ARG A 249 10.70 -9.91 -12.18
C ARG A 249 10.34 -9.06 -13.39
N ARG A 250 10.32 -7.75 -13.22
CA ARG A 250 9.87 -6.79 -14.24
C ARG A 250 10.67 -5.49 -14.15
N PRO A 251 12.00 -5.52 -14.37
CA PRO A 251 12.86 -4.35 -14.26
C PRO A 251 12.40 -3.21 -15.20
N ASP A 252 11.73 -3.54 -16.30
CA ASP A 252 11.10 -2.60 -17.23
C ASP A 252 10.02 -1.72 -16.57
N ARG A 253 9.49 -2.11 -15.42
CA ARG A 253 8.45 -1.39 -14.66
C ARG A 253 8.92 -0.89 -13.29
N ALA A 254 10.17 -1.07 -12.94
CA ALA A 254 10.73 -0.64 -11.65
C ALA A 254 10.63 0.88 -11.46
N TYR A 255 10.51 1.68 -12.54
CA TYR A 255 10.30 3.12 -12.49
C TYR A 255 9.04 3.52 -11.68
N ILE A 256 7.99 2.67 -11.64
CA ILE A 256 6.74 2.94 -10.89
C ILE A 256 7.00 3.03 -9.38
N PRO A 257 7.50 1.98 -8.70
CA PRO A 257 7.81 2.05 -7.28
C PRO A 257 9.02 2.95 -6.96
N LEU A 258 10.00 3.09 -7.87
CA LEU A 258 11.14 4.00 -7.69
C LEU A 258 10.68 5.45 -7.57
N SER A 259 9.89 5.94 -8.51
CA SER A 259 9.35 7.30 -8.49
C SER A 259 8.54 7.57 -7.22
N ALA A 260 7.71 6.61 -6.81
CA ALA A 260 6.93 6.72 -5.58
C ALA A 260 7.81 6.73 -4.33
N ALA A 261 8.81 5.85 -4.22
CA ALA A 261 9.74 5.81 -3.10
C ALA A 261 10.55 7.12 -3.00
N LEU A 262 11.01 7.66 -4.12
CA LEU A 262 11.69 8.95 -4.16
C LEU A 262 10.78 10.10 -3.70
N SER A 263 9.51 10.07 -4.10
CA SER A 263 8.53 11.08 -3.66
C SER A 263 8.30 11.02 -2.16
N LEU A 264 8.08 9.82 -1.61
CA LEU A 264 7.87 9.59 -0.18
C LEU A 264 9.09 9.96 0.68
N THR A 265 10.29 9.82 0.12
CA THR A 265 11.54 10.06 0.85
C THR A 265 12.14 11.45 0.64
N ARG A 266 11.51 12.33 -0.14
CA ARG A 266 11.99 13.69 -0.43
C ARG A 266 12.21 14.55 0.82
N GLN A 267 11.42 14.33 1.86
CA GLN A 267 11.46 15.11 3.10
C GLN A 267 12.45 14.54 4.12
N LEU A 268 13.22 13.51 3.75
CA LEU A 268 14.20 12.86 4.63
C LEU A 268 15.62 13.39 4.40
N ASP A 269 15.80 14.31 3.45
CA ASP A 269 17.08 14.99 3.16
C ASP A 269 17.35 16.16 4.10
#